data_c00c37b5c1972d427a64bb5804744851
#
_entry.id   c00c37b5c1972d427a64bb5804744851
#
_cell.length_a   1.000
_cell.length_b   1.000
_cell.length_c   1.000
_cell.angle_alpha   90.00
_cell.angle_beta   90.00
_cell.angle_gamma   90.00
#
_symmetry.space_group_name_H-M   'P 1'
#
loop_
_entity.id
_entity.type
_entity.pdbx_description
1 polymer ?
#
loop_
_entity_poly.entity_id
_entity_poly.type
_entity_poly.pdbx_seq_one_letter_code
_entity_poly.pdbx_strand_id
1 'polypeptide(L)'
;MDGKTADDRAPDAARFFETHPKTGRLLPGTFPHGAYTVGPETLKLAKAMAEERGALFSVHAAETTVEQATIKETYGTSVIRHMDALGILDPRTVLAHCVHCDDEELDILARTGAVVAHNPVSNLKLASGFARVPEMLERGVHVTLGTDGAISGNDIDMWLALRLAATLHKAAAGRADAVTTRQALDMATI
;
A
#
# COMPACT_ATOMS: atom_id res chain seq x y z
N MET A 1 -11.85 13.92 6.74
CA MET A 1 -10.57 14.67 6.89
C MET A 1 -10.86 15.94 7.64
N ASP A 2 -10.01 16.31 8.55
CA ASP A 2 -10.22 17.42 9.46
C ASP A 2 -9.59 18.75 9.00
N GLY A 3 -9.23 18.88 7.75
CA GLY A 3 -8.73 20.11 7.13
C GLY A 3 -7.38 20.61 7.64
N LYS A 4 -6.66 19.84 8.46
CA LYS A 4 -5.33 20.22 8.91
C LYS A 4 -4.27 20.01 7.83
N THR A 5 -3.33 20.94 7.76
CA THR A 5 -2.16 20.86 6.86
C THR A 5 -1.09 19.91 7.40
N ALA A 6 -0.05 19.65 6.60
CA ALA A 6 1.12 18.89 7.05
C ALA A 6 1.77 19.53 8.30
N ASP A 7 1.91 20.85 8.29
CA ASP A 7 2.53 21.58 9.41
C ASP A 7 1.72 21.46 10.70
N ASP A 8 0.39 21.40 10.63
CA ASP A 8 -0.47 21.19 11.79
C ASP A 8 -0.35 19.77 12.38
N ARG A 9 -0.02 18.78 11.54
CA ARG A 9 0.05 17.36 11.93
C ARG A 9 1.44 16.87 12.34
N ALA A 10 2.49 17.51 11.84
CA ALA A 10 3.85 17.12 12.11
C ALA A 10 4.19 17.08 13.63
N PRO A 11 3.78 18.07 14.45
CA PRO A 11 3.99 17.99 15.91
C PRO A 11 3.28 16.82 16.58
N ASP A 12 2.07 16.47 16.12
CA ASP A 12 1.33 15.32 16.67
C ASP A 12 2.03 14.00 16.32
N ALA A 13 2.52 13.86 15.09
CA ALA A 13 3.28 12.70 14.66
C ALA A 13 4.61 12.58 15.42
N ALA A 14 5.33 13.69 15.61
CA ALA A 14 6.58 13.70 16.39
C ALA A 14 6.33 13.24 17.83
N ARG A 15 5.31 13.81 18.48
CA ARG A 15 4.92 13.41 19.85
C ARG A 15 4.49 11.95 19.93
N PHE A 16 3.81 11.43 18.90
CA PHE A 16 3.45 10.01 18.84
C PHE A 16 4.69 9.11 18.89
N PHE A 17 5.72 9.40 18.09
CA PHE A 17 6.98 8.66 18.12
C PHE A 17 7.72 8.75 19.46
N GLU A 18 7.68 9.91 20.12
CA GLU A 18 8.27 10.10 21.45
C GLU A 18 7.57 9.27 22.53
N THR A 19 6.24 9.24 22.49
CA THR A 19 5.43 8.51 23.48
C THR A 19 5.33 7.01 23.19
N HIS A 20 5.62 6.58 21.95
CA HIS A 20 5.58 5.19 21.52
C HIS A 20 6.93 4.78 20.89
N PRO A 21 8.00 4.70 21.69
CA PRO A 21 9.31 4.35 21.16
C PRO A 21 9.32 2.92 20.58
N LYS A 22 10.15 2.70 19.58
CA LYS A 22 10.34 1.38 18.98
C LYS A 22 10.81 0.37 20.03
N THR A 23 10.11 -0.75 20.14
CA THR A 23 10.46 -1.90 20.99
C THR A 23 10.42 -3.18 20.15
N GLY A 24 10.74 -4.33 20.75
CA GLY A 24 10.63 -5.62 20.06
C GLY A 24 9.20 -5.98 19.60
N ARG A 25 8.17 -5.31 20.12
CA ARG A 25 6.76 -5.57 19.81
C ARG A 25 6.04 -4.37 19.22
N LEU A 26 6.57 -3.16 19.38
CA LEU A 26 5.97 -1.92 18.90
C LEU A 26 6.89 -1.31 17.85
N LEU A 27 6.38 -1.18 16.63
CA LEU A 27 7.08 -0.61 15.48
C LEU A 27 6.22 0.55 14.95
N PRO A 28 6.32 1.76 15.54
CA PRO A 28 5.56 2.90 15.04
C PRO A 28 6.01 3.28 13.64
N GLY A 29 5.07 3.75 12.82
CA GLY A 29 5.31 4.21 11.46
C GLY A 29 4.48 5.44 11.14
N THR A 30 4.66 6.00 9.95
CA THR A 30 3.82 7.06 9.41
C THR A 30 2.83 6.50 8.40
N PHE A 31 1.63 7.07 8.38
CA PHE A 31 0.59 6.68 7.44
C PHE A 31 -0.23 7.91 6.98
N PRO A 32 0.30 8.75 6.08
CA PRO A 32 -0.50 9.72 5.39
C PRO A 32 -1.50 8.98 4.48
N HIS A 33 -2.73 9.45 4.40
CA HIS A 33 -3.84 8.72 3.79
C HIS A 33 -3.54 8.22 2.36
N GLY A 34 -3.36 9.14 1.41
CA GLY A 34 -3.08 8.82 0.00
C GLY A 34 -2.79 10.09 -0.80
N ALA A 35 -2.11 9.95 -1.95
CA ALA A 35 -1.66 11.09 -2.76
C ALA A 35 -2.81 11.99 -3.26
N TYR A 36 -4.02 11.45 -3.38
CA TYR A 36 -5.20 12.22 -3.81
C TYR A 36 -5.87 13.03 -2.68
N THR A 37 -5.44 12.84 -1.44
CA THR A 37 -5.99 13.52 -0.25
C THR A 37 -4.98 14.35 0.53
N VAL A 38 -3.71 14.09 0.33
CA VAL A 38 -2.61 14.87 0.90
C VAL A 38 -1.63 15.25 -0.21
N GLY A 39 -1.08 16.46 -0.12
CA GLY A 39 -0.17 16.98 -1.13
C GLY A 39 1.25 16.37 -1.07
N PRO A 40 2.07 16.65 -2.10
CA PRO A 40 3.44 16.14 -2.19
C PRO A 40 4.32 16.46 -0.98
N GLU A 41 4.19 17.66 -0.42
CA GLU A 41 4.98 18.08 0.74
C GLU A 41 4.63 17.28 1.99
N THR A 42 3.34 16.95 2.20
CA THR A 42 2.90 16.10 3.31
C THR A 42 3.44 14.67 3.15
N LEU A 43 3.43 14.12 1.93
CA LEU A 43 3.98 12.80 1.66
C LEU A 43 5.49 12.75 1.95
N LYS A 44 6.25 13.73 1.44
CA LYS A 44 7.70 13.83 1.68
C LYS A 44 8.01 14.01 3.17
N LEU A 45 7.28 14.87 3.86
CA LEU A 45 7.46 15.09 5.31
C LEU A 45 7.22 13.82 6.11
N ALA A 46 6.11 13.12 5.84
CA ALA A 46 5.79 11.87 6.51
C ALA A 46 6.83 10.77 6.22
N LYS A 47 7.35 10.71 4.98
CA LYS A 47 8.44 9.81 4.60
C LYS A 47 9.73 10.13 5.35
N ALA A 48 10.16 11.39 5.37
CA ALA A 48 11.35 11.84 6.09
C ALA A 48 11.26 11.54 7.59
N MET A 49 10.10 11.79 8.22
CA MET A 49 9.87 11.48 9.63
C MET A 49 9.99 9.99 9.94
N ALA A 50 9.57 9.11 9.01
CA ALA A 50 9.73 7.67 9.14
C ALA A 50 11.20 7.27 9.00
N GLU A 51 11.90 7.81 8.00
CA GLU A 51 13.32 7.53 7.73
C GLU A 51 14.23 7.90 8.92
N GLU A 52 14.09 9.10 9.46
CA GLU A 52 14.83 9.57 10.63
C GLU A 52 14.74 8.60 11.83
N ARG A 53 13.65 7.86 11.94
CA ARG A 53 13.37 6.93 13.04
C ARG A 53 13.55 5.47 12.68
N GLY A 54 14.01 5.18 11.45
CA GLY A 54 14.10 3.82 10.95
C GLY A 54 12.75 3.09 10.97
N ALA A 55 11.66 3.82 10.76
CA ALA A 55 10.29 3.35 10.77
C ALA A 55 9.79 3.03 9.34
N LEU A 56 8.60 2.43 9.23
CA LEU A 56 7.91 2.24 7.96
C LEU A 56 7.11 3.49 7.60
N PHE A 57 7.08 3.79 6.32
CA PHE A 57 6.16 4.72 5.70
C PHE A 57 5.09 3.91 4.97
N SER A 58 3.82 4.10 5.29
CA SER A 58 2.71 3.40 4.64
C SER A 58 1.74 4.41 4.03
N VAL A 59 1.10 4.05 2.92
CA VAL A 59 0.17 4.93 2.21
C VAL A 59 -0.77 4.11 1.32
N HIS A 60 -2.02 4.54 1.13
CA HIS A 60 -2.89 3.97 0.09
C HIS A 60 -2.38 4.40 -1.28
N ALA A 61 -2.38 3.48 -2.24
CA ALA A 61 -1.88 3.75 -3.58
C ALA A 61 -2.63 2.95 -4.64
N ALA A 62 -3.06 3.64 -5.69
CA ALA A 62 -3.68 3.06 -6.87
C ALA A 62 -4.86 2.12 -6.54
N GLU A 63 -5.64 2.47 -5.52
CA GLU A 63 -6.77 1.67 -5.06
C GLU A 63 -7.95 1.76 -6.01
N THR A 64 -8.30 2.97 -6.46
CA THR A 64 -9.50 3.21 -7.25
C THR A 64 -9.21 3.97 -8.54
N THR A 65 -10.12 3.83 -9.51
CA THR A 65 -10.07 4.62 -10.75
C THR A 65 -10.25 6.13 -10.48
N VAL A 66 -10.98 6.50 -9.43
CA VAL A 66 -11.17 7.89 -9.02
C VAL A 66 -9.85 8.48 -8.54
N GLU A 67 -9.09 7.76 -7.72
CA GLU A 67 -7.75 8.16 -7.29
C GLU A 67 -6.84 8.39 -8.51
N GLN A 68 -6.78 7.42 -9.45
CA GLN A 68 -5.97 7.53 -10.66
C GLN A 68 -6.36 8.76 -11.51
N ALA A 69 -7.68 9.00 -11.67
CA ALA A 69 -8.16 10.15 -12.42
C ALA A 69 -7.77 11.49 -11.74
N THR A 70 -7.91 11.57 -10.42
CA THR A 70 -7.56 12.78 -9.64
C THR A 70 -6.07 13.09 -9.74
N ILE A 71 -5.20 12.09 -9.60
CA ILE A 71 -3.75 12.27 -9.72
C ILE A 71 -3.37 12.65 -11.15
N LYS A 72 -3.98 12.02 -12.15
CA LYS A 72 -3.73 12.36 -13.55
C LYS A 72 -4.16 13.78 -13.89
N GLU A 73 -5.31 14.23 -13.40
CA GLU A 73 -5.79 15.60 -13.60
C GLU A 73 -4.87 16.62 -12.90
N THR A 74 -4.44 16.33 -11.68
CA THR A 74 -3.67 17.26 -10.84
C THR A 74 -2.20 17.33 -11.23
N TYR A 75 -1.58 16.18 -11.55
CA TYR A 75 -0.13 16.08 -11.73
C TYR A 75 0.31 15.56 -13.11
N GLY A 76 -0.65 15.22 -13.99
CA GLY A 76 -0.37 14.75 -15.35
C GLY A 76 0.18 13.32 -15.43
N THR A 77 0.16 12.56 -14.34
CA THR A 77 0.75 11.23 -14.24
C THR A 77 -0.13 10.28 -13.44
N SER A 78 0.27 9.03 -13.30
CA SER A 78 -0.41 8.03 -12.46
C SER A 78 0.10 8.02 -11.02
N VAL A 79 -0.59 7.32 -10.13
CA VAL A 79 -0.30 7.31 -8.68
C VAL A 79 1.12 6.81 -8.39
N ILE A 80 1.49 5.65 -8.91
CA ILE A 80 2.81 5.04 -8.64
C ILE A 80 3.94 5.86 -9.26
N ARG A 81 3.76 6.34 -10.50
CA ARG A 81 4.75 7.23 -11.14
C ARG A 81 4.89 8.56 -10.39
N HIS A 82 3.79 9.11 -9.87
CA HIS A 82 3.85 10.31 -9.04
C HIS A 82 4.68 10.06 -7.77
N MET A 83 4.43 8.98 -7.06
CA MET A 83 5.16 8.61 -5.85
C MET A 83 6.65 8.33 -6.14
N ASP A 84 6.96 7.68 -7.26
CA ASP A 84 8.34 7.47 -7.73
C ASP A 84 9.06 8.80 -7.99
N ALA A 85 8.41 9.72 -8.69
CA ALA A 85 8.95 11.05 -8.95
C ALA A 85 9.15 11.89 -7.68
N LEU A 86 8.39 11.64 -6.61
CA LEU A 86 8.60 12.25 -5.30
C LEU A 86 9.77 11.64 -4.53
N GLY A 87 10.33 10.50 -4.98
CA GLY A 87 11.41 9.79 -4.32
C GLY A 87 11.01 9.11 -3.01
N ILE A 88 9.73 8.76 -2.85
CA ILE A 88 9.21 8.17 -1.60
C ILE A 88 9.05 6.65 -1.65
N LEU A 89 9.39 6.01 -2.78
CA LEU A 89 9.34 4.55 -2.96
C LEU A 89 10.70 3.93 -2.65
N ASP A 90 10.74 3.05 -1.67
CA ASP A 90 11.89 2.26 -1.27
C ASP A 90 11.46 1.00 -0.49
N PRO A 91 12.38 0.11 -0.05
CA PRO A 91 12.03 -1.11 0.69
C PRO A 91 11.36 -0.88 2.06
N ARG A 92 11.27 0.36 2.54
CA ARG A 92 10.57 0.75 3.78
C ARG A 92 9.24 1.44 3.51
N THR A 93 8.82 1.50 2.26
CA THR A 93 7.52 2.02 1.84
C THR A 93 6.54 0.88 1.63
N VAL A 94 5.39 0.93 2.31
CA VAL A 94 4.30 -0.02 2.18
C VAL A 94 3.12 0.65 1.49
N LEU A 95 2.74 0.12 0.34
CA LEU A 95 1.65 0.61 -0.50
C LEU A 95 0.43 -0.29 -0.34
N ALA A 96 -0.64 0.22 0.26
CA ALA A 96 -1.87 -0.54 0.36
C ALA A 96 -2.62 -0.55 -0.98
N HIS A 97 -3.17 -1.70 -1.33
CA HIS A 97 -4.02 -2.02 -2.47
C HIS A 97 -3.30 -2.24 -3.80
N CYS A 98 -2.74 -1.24 -4.44
CA CYS A 98 -2.10 -1.29 -5.78
C CYS A 98 -2.95 -2.05 -6.82
N VAL A 99 -4.27 -1.76 -6.87
CA VAL A 99 -5.23 -2.43 -7.76
C VAL A 99 -5.04 -1.99 -9.20
N HIS A 100 -4.93 -0.68 -9.42
CA HIS A 100 -4.89 -0.06 -10.76
C HIS A 100 -3.45 0.30 -11.16
N CYS A 101 -2.60 -0.71 -11.33
CA CYS A 101 -1.23 -0.54 -11.81
C CYS A 101 -1.08 -1.11 -13.23
N ASP A 102 -0.40 -0.39 -14.11
CA ASP A 102 0.02 -0.88 -15.42
C ASP A 102 1.40 -1.58 -15.35
N ASP A 103 1.89 -2.11 -16.49
CA ASP A 103 3.13 -2.87 -16.53
C ASP A 103 4.36 -2.06 -16.09
N GLU A 104 4.43 -0.80 -16.51
CA GLU A 104 5.53 0.09 -16.15
C GLU A 104 5.52 0.43 -14.65
N GLU A 105 4.35 0.55 -14.05
CA GLU A 105 4.19 0.76 -12.61
C GLU A 105 4.59 -0.49 -11.81
N LEU A 106 4.29 -1.69 -12.30
CA LEU A 106 4.79 -2.93 -11.71
C LEU A 106 6.33 -3.00 -11.77
N ASP A 107 6.94 -2.56 -12.88
CA ASP A 107 8.39 -2.49 -13.00
C ASP A 107 9.00 -1.44 -12.03
N ILE A 108 8.32 -0.31 -11.81
CA ILE A 108 8.71 0.67 -10.78
C ILE A 108 8.68 0.03 -9.39
N LEU A 109 7.61 -0.68 -9.03
CA LEU A 109 7.49 -1.36 -7.74
C LEU A 109 8.62 -2.38 -7.55
N ALA A 110 8.89 -3.20 -8.57
CA ALA A 110 9.99 -4.17 -8.54
C ALA A 110 11.36 -3.50 -8.38
N ARG A 111 11.63 -2.42 -9.11
CA ARG A 111 12.90 -1.69 -9.07
C ARG A 111 13.14 -0.98 -7.75
N THR A 112 12.10 -0.37 -7.18
CA THR A 112 12.22 0.41 -5.94
C THR A 112 12.25 -0.47 -4.69
N GLY A 113 11.74 -1.71 -4.80
CA GLY A 113 11.60 -2.61 -3.67
C GLY A 113 10.45 -2.21 -2.71
N ALA A 114 9.60 -1.26 -3.11
CA ALA A 114 8.42 -0.91 -2.32
C ALA A 114 7.50 -2.13 -2.14
N VAL A 115 6.97 -2.28 -0.94
CA VAL A 115 6.15 -3.42 -0.54
C VAL A 115 4.69 -3.15 -0.84
N VAL A 116 4.00 -4.07 -1.48
CA VAL A 116 2.55 -3.99 -1.72
C VAL A 116 1.80 -4.76 -0.64
N ALA A 117 0.93 -4.10 0.10
CA ALA A 117 -0.03 -4.75 0.99
C ALA A 117 -1.34 -5.02 0.22
N HIS A 118 -1.51 -6.26 -0.24
CA HIS A 118 -2.71 -6.69 -0.96
C HIS A 118 -3.85 -6.93 0.01
N ASN A 119 -4.97 -6.23 -0.17
CA ASN A 119 -6.16 -6.25 0.69
C ASN A 119 -7.36 -6.88 -0.04
N PRO A 120 -7.39 -8.20 -0.30
CA PRO A 120 -8.38 -8.79 -1.19
C PRO A 120 -9.83 -8.64 -0.72
N VAL A 121 -10.08 -8.71 0.60
CA VAL A 121 -11.44 -8.55 1.17
C VAL A 121 -11.97 -7.15 0.92
N SER A 122 -11.17 -6.13 1.25
CA SER A 122 -11.50 -4.72 1.04
C SER A 122 -11.71 -4.41 -0.44
N ASN A 123 -10.77 -4.82 -1.30
CA ASN A 123 -10.86 -4.56 -2.73
C ASN A 123 -12.13 -5.12 -3.36
N LEU A 124 -12.59 -6.30 -2.91
CA LEU A 124 -13.83 -6.90 -3.36
C LEU A 124 -15.05 -6.18 -2.81
N LYS A 125 -15.09 -5.91 -1.51
CA LYS A 125 -16.23 -5.28 -0.86
C LYS A 125 -16.49 -3.87 -1.37
N LEU A 126 -15.42 -3.10 -1.57
CA LEU A 126 -15.50 -1.71 -2.05
C LEU A 126 -15.54 -1.61 -3.58
N ALA A 127 -15.53 -2.75 -4.27
CA ALA A 127 -15.50 -2.83 -5.72
C ALA A 127 -14.31 -2.07 -6.36
N SER A 128 -13.18 -2.01 -5.65
CA SER A 128 -11.95 -1.39 -6.16
C SER A 128 -11.38 -2.16 -7.34
N GLY A 129 -11.55 -3.50 -7.38
CA GLY A 129 -11.12 -4.36 -8.49
C GLY A 129 -10.17 -5.47 -8.06
N PHE A 130 -9.46 -6.03 -9.05
CA PHE A 130 -8.50 -7.12 -8.84
C PHE A 130 -7.07 -6.60 -9.03
N ALA A 131 -6.29 -6.57 -7.94
CA ALA A 131 -4.86 -6.27 -8.03
C ALA A 131 -4.15 -7.35 -8.87
N ARG A 132 -3.15 -6.95 -9.63
CA ARG A 132 -2.38 -7.82 -10.54
C ARG A 132 -1.30 -8.62 -9.80
N VAL A 133 -1.70 -9.30 -8.71
CA VAL A 133 -0.78 -10.03 -7.82
C VAL A 133 0.07 -11.08 -8.55
N PRO A 134 -0.48 -11.90 -9.48
CA PRO A 134 0.35 -12.84 -10.23
C PRO A 134 1.50 -12.14 -10.95
N GLU A 135 1.22 -11.07 -11.68
CA GLU A 135 2.20 -10.31 -12.45
C GLU A 135 3.19 -9.56 -11.54
N MET A 136 2.74 -9.09 -10.38
CA MET A 136 3.63 -8.52 -9.36
C MET A 136 4.65 -9.55 -8.87
N LEU A 137 4.19 -10.76 -8.52
CA LEU A 137 5.06 -11.85 -8.07
C LEU A 137 6.02 -12.31 -9.16
N GLU A 138 5.56 -12.41 -10.42
CA GLU A 138 6.39 -12.77 -11.58
C GLU A 138 7.51 -11.75 -11.83
N ARG A 139 7.29 -10.47 -11.51
CA ARG A 139 8.30 -9.38 -11.60
C ARG A 139 9.17 -9.23 -10.35
N GLY A 140 8.93 -10.04 -9.32
CA GLY A 140 9.68 -9.96 -8.07
C GLY A 140 9.28 -8.80 -7.16
N VAL A 141 8.08 -8.23 -7.34
CA VAL A 141 7.51 -7.25 -6.40
C VAL A 141 7.26 -7.95 -5.07
N HIS A 142 7.66 -7.33 -3.97
CA HIS A 142 7.35 -7.82 -2.64
C HIS A 142 5.89 -7.55 -2.31
N VAL A 143 5.08 -8.61 -2.27
CA VAL A 143 3.65 -8.54 -1.96
C VAL A 143 3.39 -9.19 -0.61
N THR A 144 2.71 -8.45 0.28
CA THR A 144 2.20 -8.95 1.56
C THR A 144 0.68 -8.95 1.57
N LEU A 145 0.06 -9.59 2.57
CA LEU A 145 -1.38 -9.52 2.79
C LEU A 145 -1.73 -8.50 3.87
N GLY A 146 -2.85 -7.84 3.66
CA GLY A 146 -3.51 -7.01 4.65
C GLY A 146 -5.01 -7.33 4.74
N THR A 147 -5.60 -7.05 5.88
CA THR A 147 -7.06 -7.16 6.10
C THR A 147 -7.78 -5.85 5.79
N ASP A 148 -7.02 -4.74 5.75
CA ASP A 148 -7.57 -3.40 5.86
C ASP A 148 -8.36 -3.21 7.17
N GLY A 149 -9.03 -2.08 7.36
CA GLY A 149 -9.86 -1.83 8.53
C GLY A 149 -11.15 -2.65 8.53
N ALA A 150 -11.71 -2.91 9.73
CA ALA A 150 -12.95 -3.67 9.88
C ALA A 150 -14.15 -3.07 9.10
N ILE A 151 -14.17 -1.75 8.87
CA ILE A 151 -15.22 -1.11 8.05
C ILE A 151 -15.10 -1.55 6.59
N SER A 152 -13.90 -1.71 6.08
CA SER A 152 -13.62 -2.07 4.67
C SER A 152 -13.81 -3.56 4.38
N GLY A 153 -13.66 -4.45 5.39
CA GLY A 153 -13.76 -5.91 5.22
C GLY A 153 -14.92 -6.58 5.97
N ASN A 154 -15.57 -5.90 6.91
CA ASN A 154 -16.51 -6.36 7.94
C ASN A 154 -15.85 -7.12 9.10
N ASP A 155 -14.60 -7.50 8.97
CA ASP A 155 -13.80 -8.20 9.98
C ASP A 155 -12.30 -7.83 9.83
N ILE A 156 -11.47 -8.46 10.66
CA ILE A 156 -10.01 -8.41 10.58
C ILE A 156 -9.51 -9.87 10.59
N ASP A 157 -9.82 -10.59 9.49
CA ASP A 157 -9.51 -12.02 9.35
C ASP A 157 -8.40 -12.24 8.29
N MET A 158 -7.17 -12.47 8.76
CA MET A 158 -6.03 -12.77 7.90
C MET A 158 -6.18 -14.15 7.20
N TRP A 159 -6.90 -15.11 7.79
CA TRP A 159 -7.15 -16.39 7.14
C TRP A 159 -8.09 -16.25 5.94
N LEU A 160 -9.10 -15.37 6.06
CA LEU A 160 -9.95 -15.03 4.93
C LEU A 160 -9.15 -14.33 3.82
N ALA A 161 -8.31 -13.35 4.17
CA ALA A 161 -7.44 -12.67 3.22
C ALA A 161 -6.51 -13.65 2.49
N LEU A 162 -5.87 -14.57 3.22
CA LEU A 162 -5.00 -15.62 2.67
C LEU A 162 -5.78 -16.55 1.73
N ARG A 163 -6.95 -17.02 2.14
CA ARG A 163 -7.82 -17.88 1.33
C ARG A 163 -8.22 -17.20 0.02
N LEU A 164 -8.59 -15.93 0.09
CA LEU A 164 -8.93 -15.15 -1.11
C LEU A 164 -7.73 -14.96 -2.02
N ALA A 165 -6.57 -14.60 -1.50
CA ALA A 165 -5.34 -14.47 -2.29
C ALA A 165 -5.00 -15.77 -3.02
N ALA A 166 -5.17 -16.92 -2.37
CA ALA A 166 -4.89 -18.23 -2.96
C ALA A 166 -5.94 -18.67 -4.01
N THR A 167 -7.12 -18.07 -4.08
CA THR A 167 -8.21 -18.53 -4.94
C THR A 167 -8.69 -17.51 -5.95
N LEU A 168 -8.79 -16.24 -5.56
CA LEU A 168 -9.32 -15.16 -6.37
C LEU A 168 -8.56 -14.98 -7.68
N HIS A 169 -7.24 -14.92 -7.59
CA HIS A 169 -6.37 -14.69 -8.75
C HIS A 169 -6.39 -15.84 -9.76
N LYS A 170 -6.65 -17.06 -9.31
CA LYS A 170 -6.83 -18.23 -10.20
C LYS A 170 -8.06 -18.05 -11.07
N ALA A 171 -9.17 -17.62 -10.47
CA ALA A 171 -10.39 -17.35 -11.19
C ALA A 171 -10.24 -16.16 -12.15
N ALA A 172 -9.63 -15.06 -11.69
CA ALA A 172 -9.41 -13.86 -12.50
C ALA A 172 -8.48 -14.10 -13.69
N ALA A 173 -7.41 -14.90 -13.50
CA ALA A 173 -6.43 -15.19 -14.55
C ALA A 173 -6.79 -16.42 -15.41
N GLY A 174 -7.82 -17.20 -15.04
CA GLY A 174 -8.16 -18.48 -15.72
C GLY A 174 -7.06 -19.54 -15.59
N ARG A 175 -6.17 -19.45 -14.57
CA ARG A 175 -5.03 -20.35 -14.37
C ARG A 175 -5.01 -20.86 -12.93
N ALA A 176 -4.91 -22.18 -12.74
CA ALA A 176 -4.89 -22.80 -11.41
C ALA A 176 -3.60 -22.51 -10.61
N ASP A 177 -2.55 -22.09 -11.27
CA ASP A 177 -1.22 -21.80 -10.73
C ASP A 177 -0.92 -20.30 -10.56
N ALA A 178 -1.88 -19.41 -10.86
CA ALA A 178 -1.70 -17.95 -10.84
C ALA A 178 -1.15 -17.42 -9.51
N VAL A 179 -1.64 -17.96 -8.38
CA VAL A 179 -1.03 -17.79 -7.05
C VAL A 179 -1.08 -19.14 -6.35
N THR A 180 0.08 -19.65 -6.02
CA THR A 180 0.19 -20.93 -5.31
C THR A 180 -0.13 -20.78 -3.82
N THR A 181 -0.49 -21.88 -3.15
CA THR A 181 -0.71 -21.87 -1.69
C THR A 181 0.56 -21.43 -0.94
N ARG A 182 1.73 -21.80 -1.42
CA ARG A 182 3.01 -21.38 -0.84
C ARG A 182 3.18 -19.87 -0.92
N GLN A 183 2.96 -19.25 -2.09
CA GLN A 183 3.02 -17.80 -2.27
C GLN A 183 2.01 -17.08 -1.37
N ALA A 184 0.77 -17.58 -1.28
CA ALA A 184 -0.25 -16.98 -0.40
C ALA A 184 0.17 -17.04 1.08
N LEU A 185 0.79 -18.13 1.51
CA LEU A 185 1.32 -18.25 2.87
C LEU A 185 2.51 -17.31 3.10
N ASP A 186 3.44 -17.24 2.15
CA ASP A 186 4.60 -16.36 2.23
C ASP A 186 4.15 -14.88 2.33
N MET A 187 3.17 -14.44 1.53
CA MET A 187 2.58 -13.09 1.63
C MET A 187 1.96 -12.79 3.00
N ALA A 188 1.55 -13.80 3.77
CA ALA A 188 0.95 -13.62 5.09
C ALA A 188 1.98 -13.66 6.24
N THR A 189 3.20 -14.16 6.01
CA THR A 189 4.11 -14.57 7.09
C THR A 189 5.58 -14.13 6.96
N ILE A 190 6.01 -13.75 5.76
CA ILE A 190 7.42 -13.37 5.46
C ILE A 190 7.49 -11.88 4.91
#